data_5fa5683f700a6efd63c401631d20097e
#
_entry.id   5fa5683f700a6efd63c401631d20097e
#
_cell.length_a   1.000
_cell.length_b   1.000
_cell.length_c   1.000
_cell.angle_alpha   90.00
_cell.angle_beta   90.00
_cell.angle_gamma   90.00
#
_symmetry.space_group_name_H-M   'P 1'
#
loop_
_entity.id
_entity.type
_entity.pdbx_description
1 polymer ?
#
loop_
_entity_poly.entity_id
_entity_poly.type
_entity_poly.pdbx_seq_one_letter_code
_entity_poly.pdbx_strand_id
1 'polypeptide(L)'
;MRFMMLMIPKGYEKAAAGTVPDAKAVEAMMKYNESLQKAGVLLALEGLHPPSMGARVSFPGGKPKVTDGPFAEAKEVIGGYWMIQAKSLAEAIEWAKRCPGSENETIEIRQVQEVSDFEEHLPPKLVAREQELRDELERKAAKR
;
A
#
# COMPACT_ATOMS: atom_id res chain seq x y z
N MET A 1 -10.41 -3.25 11.99
CA MET A 1 -10.28 -2.37 10.81
C MET A 1 -8.95 -2.62 10.14
N ARG A 2 -8.90 -2.46 8.84
CA ARG A 2 -7.67 -2.58 8.08
C ARG A 2 -7.14 -1.21 7.72
N PHE A 3 -5.83 -1.07 7.77
CA PHE A 3 -5.15 0.16 7.39
C PHE A 3 -4.03 -0.16 6.42
N MET A 4 -3.84 0.71 5.43
CA MET A 4 -2.67 0.63 4.58
C MET A 4 -1.67 1.70 5.04
N MET A 5 -0.44 1.27 5.31
CA MET A 5 0.67 2.15 5.61
C MET A 5 1.50 2.27 4.33
N LEU A 6 1.58 3.47 3.78
CA LEU A 6 2.23 3.74 2.51
C LEU A 6 3.58 4.38 2.77
N MET A 7 4.65 3.72 2.35
CA MET A 7 6.00 4.28 2.46
C MET A 7 6.25 5.24 1.30
N ILE A 8 6.62 6.47 1.63
CA ILE A 8 6.91 7.53 0.65
C ILE A 8 8.35 7.97 0.87
N PRO A 9 9.32 7.35 0.16
CA PRO A 9 10.72 7.74 0.28
C PRO A 9 11.00 8.97 -0.58
N LYS A 10 11.63 9.98 0.02
CA LYS A 10 11.98 11.21 -0.68
C LYS A 10 13.03 10.92 -1.77
N GLY A 11 12.79 11.41 -2.97
CA GLY A 11 13.70 11.23 -4.09
C GLY A 11 13.47 9.97 -4.90
N TYR A 12 12.58 9.09 -4.45
CA TYR A 12 12.29 7.83 -5.16
C TYR A 12 11.64 8.04 -6.52
N GLU A 13 11.00 9.16 -6.72
CA GLU A 13 10.41 9.57 -8.01
C GLU A 13 11.46 9.73 -9.13
N LYS A 14 12.72 9.91 -8.75
CA LYS A 14 13.86 10.07 -9.66
C LYS A 14 14.79 8.86 -9.67
N ALA A 15 14.47 7.81 -8.94
CA ALA A 15 15.34 6.64 -8.83
C ALA A 15 15.46 5.89 -10.15
N ALA A 16 16.67 5.42 -10.44
CA ALA A 16 16.93 4.62 -11.64
C ALA A 16 16.35 3.22 -11.50
N ALA A 17 16.04 2.60 -12.62
CA ALA A 17 15.66 1.18 -12.65
C ALA A 17 16.78 0.33 -12.01
N GLY A 18 16.39 -0.64 -11.22
CA GLY A 18 17.34 -1.50 -10.52
C GLY A 18 17.87 -0.95 -9.21
N THR A 19 17.42 0.25 -8.79
CA THR A 19 17.77 0.80 -7.47
C THR A 19 17.29 -0.14 -6.36
N VAL A 20 18.21 -0.53 -5.48
CA VAL A 20 17.92 -1.39 -4.33
C VAL A 20 18.43 -0.75 -3.03
N PRO A 21 17.74 -1.02 -1.89
CA PRO A 21 18.20 -0.50 -0.60
C PRO A 21 19.48 -1.23 -0.15
N ASP A 22 20.24 -0.61 0.78
CA ASP A 22 21.42 -1.26 1.33
C ASP A 22 21.03 -2.39 2.30
N ALA A 23 21.98 -3.30 2.55
CA ALA A 23 21.75 -4.49 3.36
C ALA A 23 21.32 -4.18 4.81
N LYS A 24 21.86 -3.10 5.40
CA LYS A 24 21.52 -2.72 6.78
C LYS A 24 20.08 -2.22 6.86
N ALA A 25 19.66 -1.42 5.87
CA ALA A 25 18.28 -0.92 5.80
C ALA A 25 17.31 -2.09 5.61
N VAL A 26 17.63 -3.04 4.76
CA VAL A 26 16.83 -4.26 4.54
C VAL A 26 16.71 -5.05 5.84
N GLU A 27 17.82 -5.27 6.55
CA GLU A 27 17.83 -6.03 7.81
C GLU A 27 16.95 -5.36 8.87
N ALA A 28 17.08 -4.04 9.05
CA ALA A 28 16.26 -3.29 10.00
C ALA A 28 14.78 -3.38 9.65
N MET A 29 14.45 -3.27 8.37
CA MET A 29 13.06 -3.36 7.89
C MET A 29 12.50 -4.78 8.08
N MET A 30 13.31 -5.82 7.87
CA MET A 30 12.89 -7.20 8.11
C MET A 30 12.56 -7.43 9.58
N LYS A 31 13.35 -6.89 10.50
CA LYS A 31 13.04 -6.97 11.95
C LYS A 31 11.72 -6.29 12.28
N TYR A 32 11.46 -5.14 11.69
CA TYR A 32 10.20 -4.45 11.86
C TYR A 32 9.04 -5.30 11.33
N ASN A 33 9.16 -5.82 10.11
CA ASN A 33 8.15 -6.69 9.49
C ASN A 33 7.85 -7.92 10.36
N GLU A 34 8.89 -8.55 10.89
CA GLU A 34 8.76 -9.68 11.80
C GLU A 34 8.00 -9.30 13.08
N SER A 35 8.23 -8.09 13.61
CA SER A 35 7.51 -7.62 14.79
C SER A 35 6.01 -7.47 14.53
N LEU A 36 5.63 -6.98 13.35
CA LEU A 36 4.23 -6.89 12.93
C LEU A 36 3.61 -8.28 12.76
N GLN A 37 4.37 -9.21 12.19
CA GLN A 37 3.92 -10.59 12.00
C GLN A 37 3.70 -11.29 13.34
N LYS A 38 4.66 -11.18 14.25
CA LYS A 38 4.57 -11.79 15.59
C LYS A 38 3.40 -11.23 16.39
N ALA A 39 3.09 -9.96 16.23
CA ALA A 39 1.94 -9.33 16.88
C ALA A 39 0.61 -9.73 16.23
N GLY A 40 0.63 -10.43 15.11
CA GLY A 40 -0.56 -10.87 14.39
C GLY A 40 -1.31 -9.76 13.67
N VAL A 41 -0.68 -8.60 13.47
CA VAL A 41 -1.34 -7.45 12.83
C VAL A 41 -1.04 -7.34 11.34
N LEU A 42 0.00 -8.01 10.85
CA LEU A 42 0.42 -7.93 9.45
C LEU A 42 -0.46 -8.79 8.55
N LEU A 43 -1.09 -8.18 7.56
CA LEU A 43 -1.93 -8.87 6.57
C LEU A 43 -1.21 -9.05 5.23
N ALA A 44 -0.45 -8.04 4.81
CA ALA A 44 0.31 -8.07 3.56
C ALA A 44 1.39 -6.97 3.60
N LEU A 45 2.43 -7.14 2.81
CA LEU A 45 3.44 -6.12 2.60
C LEU A 45 4.11 -6.33 1.24
N GLU A 46 4.48 -5.22 0.59
CA GLU A 46 5.22 -5.28 -0.67
C GLU A 46 6.07 -4.02 -0.84
N GLY A 47 7.26 -4.21 -1.42
CA GLY A 47 8.05 -3.12 -1.96
C GLY A 47 7.71 -2.90 -3.42
N LEU A 48 7.86 -1.68 -3.90
CA LEU A 48 7.58 -1.32 -5.29
C LEU A 48 8.86 -0.82 -5.96
N HIS A 49 9.05 -1.23 -7.21
CA HIS A 49 10.10 -0.67 -8.05
C HIS A 49 9.83 0.83 -8.30
N PRO A 50 10.86 1.62 -8.65
CA PRO A 50 10.67 3.04 -8.87
C PRO A 50 9.80 3.35 -10.10
N PRO A 51 9.24 4.55 -10.20
CA PRO A 51 8.40 4.96 -11.33
C PRO A 51 9.05 4.78 -12.70
N SER A 52 10.37 4.78 -12.82
CA SER A 52 11.10 4.49 -14.06
C SER A 52 10.76 3.11 -14.65
N MET A 53 10.22 2.21 -13.82
CA MET A 53 9.80 0.87 -14.24
C MET A 53 8.27 0.74 -14.31
N GLY A 54 7.55 1.85 -14.24
CA GLY A 54 6.09 1.85 -14.22
C GLY A 54 5.47 2.75 -15.26
N ALA A 55 4.16 2.90 -15.17
CA ALA A 55 3.38 3.75 -16.07
C ALA A 55 2.16 4.29 -15.34
N ARG A 56 1.61 5.37 -15.87
CA ARG A 56 0.31 5.91 -15.44
C ARG A 56 -0.66 5.84 -16.60
N VAL A 57 -1.91 5.53 -16.29
CA VAL A 57 -3.00 5.60 -17.25
C VAL A 57 -3.96 6.68 -16.74
N SER A 58 -4.20 7.68 -17.56
CA SER A 58 -5.14 8.77 -17.28
C SER A 58 -6.24 8.76 -18.33
N PHE A 59 -7.32 9.49 -18.06
CA PHE A 59 -8.52 9.45 -18.91
C PHE A 59 -8.96 10.85 -19.35
N PRO A 60 -8.09 11.60 -20.05
CA PRO A 60 -8.47 12.92 -20.55
C PRO A 60 -9.58 12.78 -21.60
N GLY A 61 -10.69 13.51 -21.42
CA GLY A 61 -11.86 13.40 -22.28
C GLY A 61 -12.53 12.03 -22.26
N GLY A 62 -12.29 11.23 -21.22
CA GLY A 62 -12.83 9.88 -21.06
C GLY A 62 -12.07 8.78 -21.80
N LYS A 63 -10.97 9.11 -22.47
CA LYS A 63 -10.16 8.14 -23.22
C LYS A 63 -8.87 7.81 -22.49
N PRO A 64 -8.44 6.54 -22.45
CA PRO A 64 -7.20 6.17 -21.77
C PRO A 64 -5.98 6.77 -22.46
N LYS A 65 -5.09 7.34 -21.67
CA LYS A 65 -3.78 7.85 -22.10
C LYS A 65 -2.71 7.24 -21.21
N VAL A 66 -1.71 6.63 -21.81
CA VAL A 66 -0.59 6.01 -21.10
C VAL A 66 0.59 6.97 -21.04
N THR A 67 1.18 7.12 -19.87
CA THR A 67 2.41 7.88 -19.64
C THR A 67 3.42 6.96 -18.98
N ASP A 68 4.55 6.71 -19.66
CA ASP A 68 5.63 5.90 -19.09
C ASP A 68 6.38 6.68 -18.01
N GLY A 69 6.85 5.99 -16.98
CA GLY A 69 7.70 6.60 -15.97
C GLY A 69 9.13 6.86 -16.48
N PRO A 70 9.90 7.73 -15.80
CA PRO A 70 9.50 8.48 -14.63
C PRO A 70 8.51 9.62 -14.95
N PHE A 71 7.79 10.07 -13.92
CA PHE A 71 6.77 11.10 -14.08
C PHE A 71 7.37 12.45 -13.68
N ALA A 72 7.58 13.31 -14.64
CA ALA A 72 8.32 14.58 -14.49
C ALA A 72 7.76 15.52 -13.39
N GLU A 73 6.44 15.50 -13.18
CA GLU A 73 5.79 16.38 -12.22
C GLU A 73 5.54 15.72 -10.85
N ALA A 74 5.83 14.43 -10.71
CA ALA A 74 5.62 13.74 -9.46
C ALA A 74 6.65 14.19 -8.41
N LYS A 75 6.16 14.62 -7.25
CA LYS A 75 7.00 15.02 -6.11
C LYS A 75 7.10 13.93 -5.07
N GLU A 76 6.06 13.10 -4.96
CA GLU A 76 5.99 11.99 -4.04
C GLU A 76 5.47 10.77 -4.75
N VAL A 77 6.09 9.63 -4.47
CA VAL A 77 5.65 8.34 -5.01
C VAL A 77 5.73 7.28 -3.90
N ILE A 78 4.89 6.28 -4.03
CA ILE A 78 4.86 5.17 -3.08
C ILE A 78 6.00 4.22 -3.39
N GLY A 79 6.82 3.91 -2.39
CA GLY A 79 7.91 2.93 -2.52
C GLY A 79 7.57 1.56 -1.99
N GLY A 80 6.43 1.43 -1.30
CA GLY A 80 5.98 0.16 -0.74
C GLY A 80 4.82 0.38 0.21
N TYR A 81 4.29 -0.71 0.74
CA TYR A 81 3.17 -0.63 1.69
C TYR A 81 3.14 -1.83 2.64
N TRP A 82 2.46 -1.61 3.75
CA TRP A 82 2.02 -2.67 4.66
C TRP A 82 0.50 -2.57 4.76
N MET A 83 -0.16 -3.71 4.75
CA MET A 83 -1.56 -3.80 5.12
C MET A 83 -1.62 -4.39 6.52
N ILE A 84 -2.22 -3.67 7.46
CA ILE A 84 -2.30 -4.11 8.86
C ILE A 84 -3.74 -4.11 9.36
N GLN A 85 -3.98 -4.93 10.37
CA GLN A 85 -5.22 -4.91 11.13
C GLN A 85 -4.97 -4.19 12.45
N ALA A 86 -5.81 -3.20 12.75
CA ALA A 86 -5.72 -2.42 13.97
C ALA A 86 -7.12 -2.01 14.43
N LYS A 87 -7.26 -1.73 15.71
CA LYS A 87 -8.55 -1.36 16.30
C LYS A 87 -8.94 0.08 16.00
N SER A 88 -7.96 0.92 15.71
CA SER A 88 -8.15 2.35 15.50
C SER A 88 -7.00 2.95 14.69
N LEU A 89 -7.21 4.15 14.17
CA LEU A 89 -6.14 4.92 13.55
C LEU A 89 -4.99 5.18 14.55
N ALA A 90 -5.33 5.45 15.81
CA ALA A 90 -4.32 5.68 16.86
C ALA A 90 -3.40 4.47 17.02
N GLU A 91 -3.95 3.26 17.01
CA GLU A 91 -3.15 2.04 17.07
C GLU A 91 -2.28 1.87 15.83
N ALA A 92 -2.83 2.13 14.65
CA ALA A 92 -2.06 2.07 13.39
C ALA A 92 -0.89 3.07 13.42
N ILE A 93 -1.10 4.27 13.95
CA ILE A 93 -0.05 5.28 14.12
C ILE A 93 1.06 4.77 15.04
N GLU A 94 0.70 4.12 16.14
CA GLU A 94 1.70 3.55 17.06
C GLU A 94 2.56 2.48 16.38
N TRP A 95 1.98 1.66 15.51
CA TRP A 95 2.75 0.70 14.72
C TRP A 95 3.68 1.41 13.73
N ALA A 96 3.19 2.43 13.04
CA ALA A 96 4.00 3.18 12.07
C ALA A 96 5.20 3.86 12.73
N LYS A 97 5.04 4.38 13.95
CA LYS A 97 6.12 5.03 14.71
C LYS A 97 7.30 4.09 14.99
N ARG A 98 7.09 2.80 15.01
CA ARG A 98 8.14 1.80 15.28
C ARG A 98 8.95 1.43 14.05
N CYS A 99 8.51 1.89 12.87
CA CYS A 99 9.25 1.65 11.63
C CYS A 99 10.64 2.30 11.71
N PRO A 100 11.70 1.61 11.27
CA PRO A 100 13.05 2.17 11.24
C PRO A 100 13.18 3.14 10.05
N GLY A 101 12.39 4.20 10.06
CA GLY A 101 12.40 5.24 9.03
C GLY A 101 13.53 6.23 9.22
N SER A 102 13.99 6.80 8.12
CA SER A 102 14.95 7.89 8.12
C SER A 102 14.23 9.23 7.93
N GLU A 103 14.98 10.33 8.05
CA GLU A 103 14.45 11.67 7.80
C GLU A 103 13.91 11.87 6.38
N ASN A 104 14.33 11.01 5.45
CA ASN A 104 13.92 11.06 4.05
C ASN A 104 12.68 10.21 3.75
N GLU A 105 12.05 9.66 4.77
CA GLU A 105 10.92 8.76 4.61
C GLU A 105 9.71 9.24 5.38
N THR A 106 8.54 9.07 4.77
CA THR A 106 7.25 9.36 5.39
C THR A 106 6.35 8.15 5.22
N ILE A 107 5.58 7.84 6.25
CA ILE A 107 4.53 6.82 6.16
C ILE A 107 3.18 7.53 6.20
N GLU A 108 2.40 7.36 5.15
CA GLU A 108 1.01 7.81 5.12
C GLU A 108 0.12 6.63 5.50
N ILE A 109 -0.83 6.86 6.41
CA ILE A 109 -1.73 5.82 6.89
C ILE A 109 -3.13 6.12 6.37
N ARG A 110 -3.75 5.14 5.69
CA ARG A 110 -5.09 5.26 5.16
C ARG A 110 -5.93 4.06 5.61
N GLN A 111 -7.11 4.33 6.15
CA GLN A 111 -8.03 3.25 6.48
C GLN A 111 -8.60 2.66 5.19
N VAL A 112 -8.61 1.33 5.11
CA VAL A 112 -9.19 0.62 3.97
C VAL A 112 -10.72 0.67 4.08
N GLN A 113 -11.39 0.99 2.98
CA GLN A 113 -12.85 0.95 2.95
C GLN A 113 -13.32 -0.51 2.99
N GLU A 114 -14.28 -0.77 3.87
CA GLU A 114 -14.96 -2.05 3.92
C GLU A 114 -16.37 -1.87 3.32
N VAL A 115 -16.99 -2.97 2.89
CA VAL A 115 -18.34 -2.90 2.31
C VAL A 115 -19.31 -2.24 3.28
N SER A 116 -19.16 -2.48 4.59
CA SER A 116 -19.98 -1.87 5.64
C SER A 116 -19.91 -0.34 5.67
N ASP A 117 -18.84 0.26 5.14
CA ASP A 117 -18.70 1.72 5.16
C ASP A 117 -19.62 2.41 4.15
N PHE A 118 -20.06 1.71 3.12
CA PHE A 118 -20.86 2.31 2.04
C PHE A 118 -22.11 1.49 1.67
N GLU A 119 -22.37 0.37 2.32
CA GLU A 119 -23.48 -0.52 1.97
C GLU A 119 -24.85 0.15 2.09
N GLU A 120 -25.02 1.11 3.02
CA GLU A 120 -26.26 1.85 3.19
C GLU A 120 -26.60 2.73 1.98
N HIS A 121 -25.60 3.08 1.18
CA HIS A 121 -25.73 3.95 0.01
C HIS A 121 -25.84 3.18 -1.31
N LEU A 122 -25.82 1.84 -1.24
CA LEU A 122 -25.85 0.99 -2.43
C LEU A 122 -27.08 0.10 -2.46
N PRO A 123 -27.61 -0.22 -3.67
CA PRO A 123 -28.63 -1.25 -3.81
C PRO A 123 -28.12 -2.61 -3.24
N PRO A 124 -28.98 -3.38 -2.55
CA PRO A 124 -28.58 -4.66 -1.96
C PRO A 124 -27.92 -5.64 -2.94
N LYS A 125 -28.32 -5.63 -4.21
CA LYS A 125 -27.73 -6.47 -5.25
C LYS A 125 -26.25 -6.15 -5.50
N LEU A 126 -25.89 -4.87 -5.44
CA LEU A 126 -24.48 -4.45 -5.61
C LEU A 126 -23.65 -4.84 -4.41
N VAL A 127 -24.19 -4.69 -3.21
CA VAL A 127 -23.53 -5.12 -1.97
C VAL A 127 -23.23 -6.62 -2.02
N ALA A 128 -24.22 -7.42 -2.41
CA ALA A 128 -24.07 -8.88 -2.54
C ALA A 128 -23.00 -9.25 -3.58
N ARG A 129 -22.96 -8.58 -4.73
CA ARG A 129 -21.96 -8.82 -5.76
C ARG A 129 -20.55 -8.47 -5.30
N GLU A 130 -20.40 -7.36 -4.59
CA GLU A 130 -19.11 -6.95 -4.03
C GLU A 130 -18.62 -7.98 -3.01
N GLN A 131 -19.49 -8.45 -2.14
CA GLN A 131 -19.12 -9.46 -1.15
C GLN A 131 -18.73 -10.79 -1.80
N GLU A 132 -19.49 -11.21 -2.82
CA GLU A 132 -19.18 -12.43 -3.57
C GLU A 132 -17.81 -12.35 -4.25
N LEU A 133 -17.50 -11.19 -4.85
CA LEU A 133 -16.19 -10.96 -5.48
C LEU A 133 -15.06 -11.12 -4.45
N ARG A 134 -15.21 -10.52 -3.27
CA ARG A 134 -14.21 -10.60 -2.20
C ARG A 134 -14.02 -12.02 -1.70
N ASP A 135 -15.12 -12.73 -1.47
CA ASP A 135 -15.08 -14.12 -1.02
C ASP A 135 -14.37 -15.01 -2.05
N GLU A 136 -14.60 -14.78 -3.32
CA GLU A 136 -13.93 -15.51 -4.40
C GLU A 136 -12.44 -15.21 -4.44
N LEU A 137 -12.05 -13.95 -4.28
CA LEU A 137 -10.64 -13.56 -4.23
C LEU A 137 -9.92 -14.25 -3.06
N GLU A 138 -10.54 -14.29 -1.89
CA GLU A 138 -9.98 -14.97 -0.72
C GLU A 138 -9.81 -16.46 -0.96
N ARG A 139 -10.83 -17.12 -1.55
CA ARG A 139 -10.76 -18.55 -1.88
C ARG A 139 -9.62 -18.84 -2.87
N LYS A 140 -9.44 -18.00 -3.87
CA LYS A 140 -8.36 -18.15 -4.85
C LYS A 140 -6.99 -17.92 -4.23
N ALA A 141 -6.87 -16.94 -3.35
CA ALA A 141 -5.63 -16.65 -2.64
C ALA A 141 -5.20 -17.83 -1.74
N ALA A 142 -6.16 -18.46 -1.06
CA ALA A 142 -5.89 -19.60 -0.19
C ALA A 142 -5.40 -20.86 -0.95
N LYS A 143 -5.63 -20.93 -2.26
CA LYS A 143 -5.23 -22.07 -3.11
C LYS A 143 -3.88 -21.88 -3.80
N ARG A 144 -3.26 -20.70 -3.68
CA ARG A 144 -1.99 -20.40 -4.34
C ARG A 144 -0.76 -20.90 -3.58
#